data_84b6627fd5e247431792401700b452a2
#
_entry.id   84b6627fd5e247431792401700b452a2
#
_cell.length_a   1.000
_cell.length_b   1.000
_cell.length_c   1.000
_cell.angle_alpha   90.00
_cell.angle_beta   90.00
_cell.angle_gamma   90.00
#
_symmetry.space_group_name_H-M   'P 1'
#
loop_
_entity.id
_entity.type
_entity.pdbx_description
1 polymer ?
#
loop_
_entity_poly.entity_id
_entity_poly.type
_entity_poly.pdbx_seq_one_letter_code
_entity_poly.pdbx_strand_id
1 'polypeptide(L)'
;MHLLYSKHIPHLLLLALLLMAGRSYALPPLQLFIDITPEGGVLRPPAGEYAGPAIIKKRITIEGRGEVTINAEGEGTVLSVMADGSVIRGLKLINSGESHDRVDAGILIAADNTVVENNSISNSLFGIHVVQANDNTIRNNRVSSIQQEPSLRGEGLRMWYSEGNLIEGNQFIGVRDLLLSNSSDNRILGNTIKDSRMGMELVFSHDNQIKENRIENNIKGLVLIYSHGVEINGNHISHLRDVTGSAISVKGSSRASITHNRILHCVIGLVANAPIHPEHIFTLQDNRFAYNDVAMYFYGEKGGHKIYDNRFENNLTDVLVSSSSSAFDNDWRGNYWDRYEGFDQDSDGYGDLPYNMYIFADRLWMDRPMTRFFRGSPSLEVLDVIERLAPFSEPALILSDSKPKID
;
A
#
# COMPACT_ATOMS: atom_id res chain seq x y z
N MET A 1 -3.98 82.96 -22.59
CA MET A 1 -4.75 81.77 -22.62
C MET A 1 -3.88 80.70 -21.96
N HIS A 2 -3.95 80.59 -20.58
CA HIS A 2 -3.12 79.73 -19.79
C HIS A 2 -3.88 78.45 -19.49
N LEU A 3 -3.37 77.30 -19.94
CA LEU A 3 -3.85 75.97 -19.59
C LEU A 3 -3.28 75.55 -18.22
N LEU A 4 -4.15 75.50 -17.20
CA LEU A 4 -3.81 74.97 -15.90
C LEU A 4 -3.87 73.42 -15.99
N TYR A 5 -2.68 72.82 -16.04
CA TYR A 5 -2.54 71.38 -15.90
C TYR A 5 -2.74 71.00 -14.39
N SER A 6 -3.85 70.29 -14.10
CA SER A 6 -4.17 69.80 -12.80
C SER A 6 -3.18 68.68 -12.40
N LYS A 7 -2.36 68.90 -11.35
CA LYS A 7 -1.40 67.95 -10.75
C LYS A 7 -2.02 66.94 -9.80
N HIS A 8 -3.37 66.82 -9.76
CA HIS A 8 -4.04 65.99 -8.75
C HIS A 8 -4.54 64.64 -9.21
N ILE A 9 -4.41 64.28 -10.51
CA ILE A 9 -4.87 63.02 -11.07
C ILE A 9 -4.07 61.79 -10.59
N PRO A 10 -2.72 61.85 -10.39
CA PRO A 10 -1.99 60.64 -9.97
C PRO A 10 -2.27 60.19 -8.53
N HIS A 11 -2.69 61.09 -7.64
CA HIS A 11 -2.95 60.76 -6.23
C HIS A 11 -4.30 60.05 -6.03
N LEU A 12 -5.31 60.40 -6.83
CA LEU A 12 -6.60 59.70 -6.81
C LEU A 12 -6.48 58.28 -7.39
N LEU A 13 -5.66 58.09 -8.42
CA LEU A 13 -5.40 56.76 -8.99
C LEU A 13 -4.61 55.87 -8.03
N LEU A 14 -3.65 56.45 -7.29
CA LEU A 14 -2.88 55.69 -6.26
C LEU A 14 -3.76 55.33 -5.07
N LEU A 15 -4.67 56.19 -4.66
CA LEU A 15 -5.63 55.92 -3.58
C LEU A 15 -6.66 54.85 -4.00
N ALA A 16 -7.11 54.88 -5.26
CA ALA A 16 -8.02 53.85 -5.80
C ALA A 16 -7.33 52.49 -5.96
N LEU A 17 -6.03 52.45 -6.35
CA LEU A 17 -5.21 51.24 -6.38
C LEU A 17 -4.92 50.67 -4.98
N LEU A 18 -4.74 51.53 -3.97
CA LEU A 18 -4.60 51.10 -2.56
C LEU A 18 -5.93 50.62 -1.96
N LEU A 19 -7.07 51.09 -2.44
CA LEU A 19 -8.39 50.60 -2.04
C LEU A 19 -8.82 49.32 -2.78
N MET A 20 -8.18 48.97 -3.91
CA MET A 20 -8.31 47.70 -4.63
C MET A 20 -7.26 46.67 -4.20
N ALA A 21 -6.31 46.98 -3.34
CA ALA A 21 -5.51 45.99 -2.62
C ALA A 21 -6.51 45.16 -1.81
N GLY A 22 -6.90 44.02 -2.39
CA GLY A 22 -7.96 43.18 -1.86
C GLY A 22 -7.76 42.99 -0.35
N ARG A 23 -8.79 43.22 0.41
CA ARG A 23 -8.85 42.80 1.80
C ARG A 23 -8.69 41.29 1.79
N SER A 24 -7.47 40.81 1.96
CA SER A 24 -7.24 39.44 2.37
C SER A 24 -7.88 39.33 3.76
N TYR A 25 -9.11 38.88 3.79
CA TYR A 25 -9.72 38.52 5.07
C TYR A 25 -8.98 37.26 5.51
N ALA A 26 -8.21 37.37 6.60
CA ALA A 26 -7.65 36.21 7.26
C ALA A 26 -8.76 35.21 7.55
N LEU A 27 -8.53 33.93 7.26
CA LEU A 27 -9.52 32.89 7.55
C LEU A 27 -9.86 32.86 9.06
N PRO A 28 -11.11 32.68 9.45
CA PRO A 28 -11.46 32.54 10.85
C PRO A 28 -10.77 31.28 11.44
N PRO A 29 -10.00 31.39 12.54
CA PRO A 29 -9.31 30.24 13.11
C PRO A 29 -10.29 29.24 13.69
N LEU A 30 -10.21 27.97 13.24
CA LEU A 30 -11.05 26.89 13.78
C LEU A 30 -10.83 26.70 15.29
N GLN A 31 -9.62 26.99 15.78
CA GLN A 31 -9.24 26.83 17.18
C GLN A 31 -10.21 27.55 18.13
N LEU A 32 -10.68 28.75 17.77
CA LEU A 32 -11.62 29.51 18.62
C LEU A 32 -12.93 28.74 18.83
N PHE A 33 -13.43 28.07 17.80
CA PHE A 33 -14.66 27.27 17.90
C PHE A 33 -14.44 26.00 18.72
N ILE A 34 -13.26 25.38 18.60
CA ILE A 34 -12.85 24.23 19.41
C ILE A 34 -12.80 24.64 20.90
N ASP A 35 -12.17 25.77 21.19
CA ASP A 35 -11.94 26.21 22.56
C ASP A 35 -13.26 26.52 23.33
N ILE A 36 -14.27 27.08 22.68
CA ILE A 36 -15.56 27.36 23.27
C ILE A 36 -16.51 26.16 23.32
N THR A 37 -16.25 25.10 22.56
CA THR A 37 -17.07 23.89 22.58
C THR A 37 -16.86 23.17 23.91
N PRO A 38 -17.89 22.82 24.67
CA PRO A 38 -17.72 22.10 25.93
C PRO A 38 -17.19 20.67 25.70
N GLU A 39 -16.57 20.11 26.72
CA GLU A 39 -16.14 18.70 26.67
C GLU A 39 -17.35 17.77 26.42
N GLY A 40 -17.18 16.79 25.55
CA GLY A 40 -18.25 15.90 25.07
C GLY A 40 -19.22 16.56 24.10
N GLY A 41 -19.04 17.86 23.80
CA GLY A 41 -19.91 18.63 22.91
C GLY A 41 -19.70 18.30 21.44
N VAL A 42 -20.64 18.78 20.62
CA VAL A 42 -20.61 18.65 19.16
C VAL A 42 -20.43 20.02 18.53
N LEU A 43 -19.28 20.22 17.89
CA LEU A 43 -18.97 21.41 17.10
C LEU A 43 -19.47 21.19 15.66
N ARG A 44 -20.36 22.06 15.20
CA ARG A 44 -20.85 22.14 13.82
C ARG A 44 -20.53 23.53 13.27
N PRO A 45 -19.32 23.74 12.73
CA PRO A 45 -19.00 25.04 12.17
C PRO A 45 -19.95 25.36 11.01
N PRO A 46 -20.30 26.63 10.77
CA PRO A 46 -20.95 27.05 9.54
C PRO A 46 -20.13 26.60 8.31
N ALA A 47 -20.81 26.39 7.18
CA ALA A 47 -20.15 26.11 5.91
C ALA A 47 -19.13 27.20 5.57
N GLY A 48 -17.91 26.81 5.16
CA GLY A 48 -16.84 27.76 4.85
C GLY A 48 -15.46 27.20 5.08
N GLU A 49 -14.46 28.09 4.94
CA GLU A 49 -13.05 27.79 5.11
C GLU A 49 -12.53 28.44 6.41
N TYR A 50 -11.74 27.68 7.14
CA TYR A 50 -11.20 28.03 8.44
C TYR A 50 -9.69 27.88 8.45
N ALA A 51 -8.99 28.78 9.14
CA ALA A 51 -7.56 28.65 9.35
C ALA A 51 -7.24 27.49 10.31
N GLY A 52 -6.30 26.65 9.90
CA GLY A 52 -5.50 25.77 10.72
C GLY A 52 -4.12 26.38 10.97
N PRO A 53 -3.19 25.66 11.60
CA PRO A 53 -3.36 24.45 12.38
C PRO A 53 -4.35 24.57 13.56
N ALA A 54 -5.04 23.45 13.87
CA ALA A 54 -5.93 23.39 15.02
C ALA A 54 -5.64 22.15 15.88
N ILE A 55 -5.86 22.25 17.20
CA ILE A 55 -5.54 21.19 18.17
C ILE A 55 -6.76 20.91 19.06
N ILE A 56 -7.14 19.65 19.16
CA ILE A 56 -8.23 19.15 20.02
C ILE A 56 -7.60 18.57 21.28
N LYS A 57 -7.79 19.25 22.43
CA LYS A 57 -7.24 18.84 23.73
C LYS A 57 -8.30 18.34 24.72
N LYS A 58 -9.54 18.30 24.31
CA LYS A 58 -10.68 17.79 25.09
C LYS A 58 -11.59 16.98 24.18
N ARG A 59 -12.24 15.96 24.69
CA ARG A 59 -13.12 15.10 23.90
C ARG A 59 -14.27 15.92 23.29
N ILE A 60 -14.30 16.00 21.97
CA ILE A 60 -15.38 16.65 21.20
C ILE A 60 -15.67 15.88 19.91
N THR A 61 -16.83 16.13 19.34
CA THR A 61 -17.16 15.73 17.97
C THR A 61 -17.11 16.96 17.07
N ILE A 62 -16.38 16.89 15.94
CA ILE A 62 -16.43 17.91 14.89
C ILE A 62 -17.16 17.33 13.67
N GLU A 63 -18.24 17.97 13.26
CA GLU A 63 -19.06 17.62 12.10
C GLU A 63 -19.00 18.70 11.02
N GLY A 64 -18.27 18.43 9.92
CA GLY A 64 -18.13 19.37 8.79
C GLY A 64 -19.17 19.18 7.69
N ARG A 65 -19.88 18.06 7.63
CA ARG A 65 -20.90 17.71 6.64
C ARG A 65 -20.47 17.82 5.18
N GLY A 66 -19.14 17.79 4.92
CA GLY A 66 -18.56 18.02 3.60
C GLY A 66 -18.49 19.49 3.16
N GLU A 67 -18.90 20.43 4.02
CA GLU A 67 -18.99 21.87 3.71
C GLU A 67 -17.94 22.72 4.46
N VAL A 68 -17.21 22.11 5.40
CA VAL A 68 -16.18 22.78 6.21
C VAL A 68 -14.79 22.38 5.71
N THR A 69 -14.00 23.39 5.34
CA THR A 69 -12.60 23.23 4.96
C THR A 69 -11.70 23.80 6.04
N ILE A 70 -10.67 23.06 6.44
CA ILE A 70 -9.60 23.54 7.32
C ILE A 70 -8.34 23.64 6.46
N ASN A 71 -7.79 24.85 6.36
CA ASN A 71 -6.62 25.15 5.57
C ASN A 71 -5.47 25.58 6.48
N ALA A 72 -4.38 24.82 6.50
CA ALA A 72 -3.20 25.17 7.29
C ALA A 72 -2.27 26.17 6.60
N GLU A 73 -2.60 26.61 5.36
CA GLU A 73 -1.84 27.61 4.59
C GLU A 73 -0.34 27.28 4.45
N GLY A 74 0.02 25.99 4.46
CA GLY A 74 1.41 25.52 4.38
C GLY A 74 2.14 25.42 5.73
N GLU A 75 1.42 25.49 6.83
CA GLU A 75 2.01 25.50 8.17
C GLU A 75 1.63 24.26 8.99
N GLY A 76 2.58 23.39 9.28
CA GLY A 76 2.44 22.27 10.23
C GLY A 76 1.32 21.26 9.89
N THR A 77 0.80 20.59 10.89
CA THR A 77 -0.31 19.65 10.77
C THR A 77 -1.66 20.37 10.81
N VAL A 78 -2.55 20.07 9.85
CA VAL A 78 -3.84 20.77 9.71
C VAL A 78 -4.73 20.63 10.95
N LEU A 79 -4.87 19.37 11.45
CA LEU A 79 -5.67 19.08 12.66
C LEU A 79 -4.97 18.03 13.52
N SER A 80 -4.72 18.37 14.79
CA SER A 80 -4.13 17.45 15.78
C SER A 80 -5.17 17.03 16.82
N VAL A 81 -5.34 15.71 17.00
CA VAL A 81 -6.26 15.11 17.98
C VAL A 81 -5.45 14.55 19.14
N MET A 82 -5.57 15.18 20.30
CA MET A 82 -4.84 14.88 21.54
C MET A 82 -5.76 14.43 22.68
N ALA A 83 -7.03 14.18 22.40
CA ALA A 83 -8.02 13.82 23.42
C ALA A 83 -8.79 12.57 23.00
N ASP A 84 -8.77 11.57 23.87
CA ASP A 84 -9.40 10.28 23.67
C ASP A 84 -10.91 10.38 23.38
N GLY A 85 -11.39 9.47 22.56
CA GLY A 85 -12.81 9.37 22.23
C GLY A 85 -13.36 10.54 21.40
N SER A 86 -12.51 11.33 20.78
CA SER A 86 -12.91 12.40 19.86
C SER A 86 -13.42 11.85 18.53
N VAL A 87 -14.33 12.58 17.87
CA VAL A 87 -14.88 12.19 16.56
C VAL A 87 -14.69 13.30 15.55
N ILE A 88 -14.05 12.99 14.44
CA ILE A 88 -13.73 13.92 13.35
C ILE A 88 -14.39 13.42 12.08
N ARG A 89 -15.40 14.14 11.58
CA ARG A 89 -16.12 13.67 10.39
C ARG A 89 -16.57 14.76 9.44
N GLY A 90 -16.58 14.41 8.14
CA GLY A 90 -17.13 15.24 7.07
C GLY A 90 -16.36 16.54 6.83
N LEU A 91 -15.05 16.57 7.09
CA LEU A 91 -14.19 17.72 6.89
C LEU A 91 -13.39 17.61 5.59
N LYS A 92 -12.99 18.76 5.07
CA LYS A 92 -11.92 18.88 4.06
C LYS A 92 -10.69 19.48 4.77
N LEU A 93 -9.57 18.77 4.74
CA LEU A 93 -8.31 19.19 5.37
C LEU A 93 -7.28 19.38 4.25
N ILE A 94 -6.71 20.57 4.16
CA ILE A 94 -5.85 20.93 3.04
C ILE A 94 -4.61 21.72 3.47
N ASN A 95 -3.58 21.66 2.63
CA ASN A 95 -2.40 22.52 2.69
C ASN A 95 -1.66 22.42 4.02
N SER A 96 -1.25 21.18 4.43
CA SER A 96 -0.32 21.02 5.55
C SER A 96 1.03 21.67 5.24
N GLY A 97 1.89 21.80 6.24
CA GLY A 97 3.31 22.10 6.03
C GLY A 97 4.02 20.99 5.23
N GLU A 98 5.27 21.24 4.88
CA GLU A 98 6.10 20.36 4.05
C GLU A 98 7.31 19.77 4.80
N SER A 99 7.29 19.76 6.12
CA SER A 99 8.38 19.20 6.92
C SER A 99 8.24 17.70 7.12
N HIS A 100 9.16 16.92 6.54
CA HIS A 100 9.26 15.49 6.80
C HIS A 100 9.68 15.20 8.25
N ASP A 101 10.53 16.01 8.86
CA ASP A 101 11.01 15.80 10.21
C ASP A 101 9.91 15.99 11.26
N ARG A 102 9.03 16.96 11.05
CA ARG A 102 7.86 17.19 11.92
C ARG A 102 6.66 16.33 11.58
N VAL A 103 6.71 15.61 10.46
CA VAL A 103 5.60 14.81 9.94
C VAL A 103 4.34 15.68 9.76
N ASP A 104 4.46 16.79 9.00
CA ASP A 104 3.36 17.70 8.76
C ASP A 104 2.21 16.98 8.02
N ALA A 105 1.11 16.72 8.70
CA ALA A 105 0.02 15.86 8.25
C ALA A 105 -1.32 16.59 8.07
N GLY A 106 -2.22 15.98 7.31
CA GLY A 106 -3.62 16.40 7.30
C GLY A 106 -4.27 16.19 8.67
N ILE A 107 -4.09 14.99 9.25
CA ILE A 107 -4.55 14.68 10.62
C ILE A 107 -3.43 13.98 11.39
N LEU A 108 -3.16 14.46 12.60
CA LEU A 108 -2.39 13.75 13.62
C LEU A 108 -3.35 13.17 14.66
N ILE A 109 -3.23 11.89 14.97
CA ILE A 109 -3.95 11.20 16.04
C ILE A 109 -2.91 10.76 17.09
N ALA A 110 -2.95 11.39 18.26
CA ALA A 110 -2.15 11.03 19.44
C ALA A 110 -3.09 10.85 20.66
N ALA A 111 -4.16 10.09 20.42
CA ALA A 111 -5.23 9.83 21.40
C ALA A 111 -5.90 8.50 21.04
N ASP A 112 -6.40 7.81 22.04
CA ASP A 112 -7.05 6.51 21.88
C ASP A 112 -8.56 6.65 21.60
N ASN A 113 -9.16 5.57 21.05
CA ASN A 113 -10.61 5.47 20.82
C ASN A 113 -11.18 6.62 19.97
N THR A 114 -10.38 7.22 19.11
CA THR A 114 -10.76 8.32 18.21
C THR A 114 -11.42 7.76 16.94
N VAL A 115 -12.41 8.47 16.42
CA VAL A 115 -13.06 8.15 15.14
C VAL A 115 -12.76 9.24 14.12
N VAL A 116 -12.13 8.86 13.00
CA VAL A 116 -11.86 9.74 11.86
C VAL A 116 -12.57 9.16 10.64
N GLU A 117 -13.68 9.78 10.22
CA GLU A 117 -14.54 9.21 9.19
C GLU A 117 -15.05 10.22 8.17
N ASN A 118 -15.20 9.78 6.91
CA ASN A 118 -15.80 10.56 5.84
C ASN A 118 -15.11 11.93 5.60
N ASN A 119 -13.81 12.03 5.82
CA ASN A 119 -13.04 13.24 5.59
C ASN A 119 -12.32 13.17 4.24
N SER A 120 -12.04 14.33 3.68
CA SER A 120 -11.19 14.51 2.50
C SER A 120 -9.91 15.22 2.90
N ILE A 121 -8.78 14.56 2.73
CA ILE A 121 -7.43 15.09 3.01
C ILE A 121 -6.70 15.21 1.69
N SER A 122 -6.28 16.42 1.34
CA SER A 122 -5.60 16.66 0.06
C SER A 122 -4.57 17.78 0.18
N ASN A 123 -3.61 17.75 -0.74
CA ASN A 123 -2.49 18.69 -0.72
C ASN A 123 -1.82 18.79 0.66
N SER A 124 -1.64 17.63 1.31
CA SER A 124 -0.94 17.49 2.59
C SER A 124 0.25 16.57 2.39
N LEU A 125 1.39 16.90 3.01
CA LEU A 125 2.61 16.09 2.86
C LEU A 125 2.35 14.68 3.34
N PHE A 126 1.94 14.51 4.59
CA PHE A 126 1.40 13.25 5.12
C PHE A 126 -0.12 13.31 5.20
N GLY A 127 -0.79 12.17 5.00
CA GLY A 127 -2.23 12.10 5.11
C GLY A 127 -2.69 12.04 6.57
N ILE A 128 -2.70 10.84 7.15
CA ILE A 128 -3.08 10.57 8.55
C ILE A 128 -1.87 9.99 9.27
N HIS A 129 -1.48 10.62 10.37
CA HIS A 129 -0.40 10.16 11.25
C HIS A 129 -0.99 9.71 12.59
N VAL A 130 -0.81 8.43 12.93
CA VAL A 130 -1.22 7.83 14.20
C VAL A 130 0.05 7.52 14.99
N VAL A 131 0.18 8.09 16.17
CA VAL A 131 1.40 7.95 16.99
C VAL A 131 1.05 7.60 18.43
N GLN A 132 1.51 6.44 18.89
CA GLN A 132 1.26 5.94 20.25
C GLN A 132 -0.23 6.02 20.62
N ALA A 133 -1.09 5.59 19.68
CA ALA A 133 -2.54 5.76 19.78
C ALA A 133 -3.26 4.49 19.32
N ASN A 134 -4.12 3.97 20.18
CA ASN A 134 -4.70 2.65 20.07
C ASN A 134 -6.24 2.69 19.91
N ASP A 135 -6.80 1.58 19.41
CA ASP A 135 -8.25 1.36 19.32
C ASP A 135 -8.99 2.45 18.52
N ASN A 136 -8.32 3.12 17.58
CA ASN A 136 -8.91 4.15 16.75
C ASN A 136 -9.63 3.53 15.53
N THR A 137 -10.65 4.24 15.05
CA THR A 137 -11.36 3.90 13.81
C THR A 137 -11.13 4.97 12.76
N ILE A 138 -10.46 4.59 11.66
CA ILE A 138 -10.18 5.44 10.51
C ILE A 138 -10.92 4.86 9.32
N ARG A 139 -12.07 5.47 8.92
CA ARG A 139 -12.89 4.85 7.87
C ARG A 139 -13.46 5.84 6.86
N ASN A 140 -13.64 5.33 5.64
CA ASN A 140 -14.28 6.06 4.54
C ASN A 140 -13.64 7.45 4.25
N ASN A 141 -12.36 7.62 4.55
CA ASN A 141 -11.64 8.85 4.23
C ASN A 141 -11.04 8.77 2.83
N ARG A 142 -10.93 9.91 2.16
CA ARG A 142 -10.20 10.07 0.93
C ARG A 142 -8.92 10.86 1.19
N VAL A 143 -7.77 10.25 0.90
CA VAL A 143 -6.45 10.83 1.21
C VAL A 143 -5.62 10.91 -0.07
N SER A 144 -5.06 12.08 -0.33
CA SER A 144 -4.08 12.30 -1.39
C SER A 144 -2.97 13.23 -0.89
N SER A 145 -1.74 12.99 -1.35
CA SER A 145 -0.59 13.80 -0.99
C SER A 145 -0.45 15.05 -1.88
N ILE A 146 0.59 15.84 -1.62
CA ILE A 146 1.02 16.95 -2.46
C ILE A 146 1.41 16.46 -3.87
N GLN A 147 1.31 17.35 -4.86
CA GLN A 147 1.66 17.06 -6.25
C GLN A 147 3.18 17.11 -6.46
N GLN A 148 3.88 16.07 -6.06
CA GLN A 148 5.33 15.90 -6.22
C GLN A 148 5.66 14.50 -6.76
N GLU A 149 6.94 14.28 -7.06
CA GLU A 149 7.44 12.95 -7.39
C GLU A 149 7.09 11.93 -6.28
N PRO A 150 6.70 10.69 -6.61
CA PRO A 150 6.24 9.71 -5.62
C PRO A 150 7.20 9.48 -4.44
N SER A 151 8.50 9.62 -4.67
CA SER A 151 9.53 9.47 -3.63
C SER A 151 9.60 10.63 -2.64
N LEU A 152 9.08 11.80 -3.01
CA LEU A 152 9.08 13.02 -2.18
C LEU A 152 7.76 13.21 -1.41
N ARG A 153 6.74 12.44 -1.73
CA ARG A 153 5.47 12.45 -1.00
C ARG A 153 5.66 11.83 0.38
N GLY A 154 4.81 12.21 1.31
CA GLY A 154 4.68 11.52 2.59
C GLY A 154 3.71 10.33 2.51
N GLU A 155 3.66 9.55 3.56
CA GLU A 155 2.74 8.44 3.70
C GLU A 155 1.28 8.92 3.74
N GLY A 156 0.40 8.18 3.08
CA GLY A 156 -1.05 8.41 3.19
C GLY A 156 -1.58 8.05 4.57
N LEU A 157 -1.04 6.99 5.16
CA LEU A 157 -1.22 6.59 6.54
C LEU A 157 0.16 6.24 7.12
N ARG A 158 0.50 6.82 8.26
CA ARG A 158 1.68 6.47 9.04
C ARG A 158 1.25 6.08 10.44
N MET A 159 1.56 4.86 10.84
CA MET A 159 1.31 4.35 12.19
C MET A 159 2.64 4.07 12.88
N TRP A 160 2.77 4.57 14.09
CA TRP A 160 3.99 4.42 14.90
C TRP A 160 3.62 4.03 16.33
N TYR A 161 4.02 2.82 16.75
CA TYR A 161 3.67 2.24 18.05
C TYR A 161 2.16 2.37 18.36
N SER A 162 1.31 1.89 17.42
CA SER A 162 -0.14 2.06 17.51
C SER A 162 -0.83 0.74 17.19
N GLU A 163 -1.64 0.25 18.12
CA GLU A 163 -2.20 -1.10 18.09
C GLU A 163 -3.74 -1.10 18.12
N GLY A 164 -4.35 -2.20 17.69
CA GLY A 164 -5.80 -2.41 17.77
C GLY A 164 -6.65 -1.50 16.88
N ASN A 165 -6.05 -0.74 15.97
CA ASN A 165 -6.78 0.22 15.14
C ASN A 165 -7.52 -0.46 13.97
N LEU A 166 -8.67 0.11 13.61
CA LEU A 166 -9.45 -0.26 12.42
C LEU A 166 -9.28 0.79 11.32
N ILE A 167 -8.73 0.36 10.19
CA ILE A 167 -8.54 1.15 8.97
C ILE A 167 -9.43 0.56 7.88
N GLU A 168 -10.61 1.15 7.60
CA GLU A 168 -11.64 0.52 6.79
C GLU A 168 -12.19 1.42 5.69
N GLY A 169 -12.30 0.89 4.46
CA GLY A 169 -12.97 1.56 3.35
C GLY A 169 -12.36 2.89 2.89
N ASN A 170 -11.12 3.18 3.27
CA ASN A 170 -10.46 4.42 2.89
C ASN A 170 -9.91 4.34 1.46
N GLN A 171 -9.76 5.50 0.84
CA GLN A 171 -9.11 5.68 -0.46
C GLN A 171 -7.80 6.47 -0.29
N PHE A 172 -6.68 5.82 -0.53
CA PHE A 172 -5.35 6.43 -0.56
C PHE A 172 -4.87 6.49 -2.01
N ILE A 173 -4.75 7.71 -2.55
CA ILE A 173 -4.48 7.92 -3.98
C ILE A 173 -3.32 8.87 -4.16
N GLY A 174 -2.27 8.42 -4.88
CA GLY A 174 -1.11 9.26 -5.15
C GLY A 174 -0.36 9.67 -3.88
N VAL A 175 -0.29 8.78 -2.90
CA VAL A 175 0.51 8.93 -1.68
C VAL A 175 1.86 8.21 -1.84
N ARG A 176 2.78 8.32 -0.88
CA ARG A 176 4.01 7.52 -0.94
C ARG A 176 3.70 6.05 -0.64
N ASP A 177 3.14 5.77 0.52
CA ASP A 177 2.76 4.43 0.99
C ASP A 177 1.82 4.51 2.21
N LEU A 178 1.39 3.34 2.69
CA LEU A 178 0.84 3.17 4.03
C LEU A 178 1.92 2.46 4.86
N LEU A 179 2.41 3.09 5.92
CA LEU A 179 3.48 2.56 6.76
C LEU A 179 2.95 2.21 8.16
N LEU A 180 3.13 0.95 8.54
CA LEU A 180 2.95 0.48 9.90
C LEU A 180 4.34 0.13 10.47
N SER A 181 4.75 0.80 11.53
CA SER A 181 6.03 0.55 12.19
C SER A 181 5.80 0.31 13.68
N ASN A 182 6.26 -0.84 14.18
CA ASN A 182 6.03 -1.28 15.55
C ASN A 182 4.54 -1.18 15.94
N SER A 183 3.65 -1.55 15.02
CA SER A 183 2.19 -1.34 15.14
C SER A 183 1.49 -2.67 14.85
N SER A 184 1.11 -3.38 15.89
CA SER A 184 0.56 -4.72 15.84
C SER A 184 -0.96 -4.75 15.99
N ASP A 185 -1.59 -5.90 15.74
CA ASP A 185 -3.01 -6.17 15.98
C ASP A 185 -3.99 -5.21 15.28
N ASN A 186 -3.56 -4.52 14.21
CA ASN A 186 -4.43 -3.63 13.45
C ASN A 186 -5.20 -4.39 12.36
N ARG A 187 -6.35 -3.85 12.00
CA ARG A 187 -7.23 -4.40 10.95
C ARG A 187 -7.33 -3.40 9.80
N ILE A 188 -6.82 -3.79 8.63
CA ILE A 188 -6.80 -2.98 7.42
C ILE A 188 -7.74 -3.64 6.40
N LEU A 189 -8.98 -3.14 6.28
CA LEU A 189 -10.10 -3.81 5.64
C LEU A 189 -10.68 -2.99 4.48
N GLY A 190 -10.83 -3.57 3.31
CA GLY A 190 -11.58 -2.97 2.19
C GLY A 190 -11.07 -1.62 1.70
N ASN A 191 -9.80 -1.28 1.92
CA ASN A 191 -9.23 0.00 1.46
C ASN A 191 -8.81 -0.08 -0.02
N THR A 192 -8.80 1.06 -0.69
CA THR A 192 -8.23 1.22 -2.03
C THR A 192 -6.94 2.03 -1.96
N ILE A 193 -5.83 1.45 -2.43
CA ILE A 193 -4.51 2.11 -2.47
C ILE A 193 -4.01 2.06 -3.92
N LYS A 194 -3.82 3.23 -4.53
CA LYS A 194 -3.41 3.29 -5.93
C LYS A 194 -2.53 4.48 -6.28
N ASP A 195 -1.82 4.34 -7.40
CA ASP A 195 -0.99 5.39 -7.98
C ASP A 195 0.08 5.89 -7.00
N SER A 196 0.62 4.97 -6.19
CA SER A 196 1.51 5.21 -5.06
C SER A 196 2.85 4.47 -5.26
N ARG A 197 3.86 4.81 -4.46
CA ARG A 197 5.13 4.07 -4.49
C ARG A 197 4.95 2.65 -3.97
N MET A 198 4.35 2.50 -2.79
CA MET A 198 3.96 1.19 -2.24
C MET A 198 2.51 1.20 -1.77
N GLY A 199 1.87 0.05 -1.82
CA GLY A 199 0.57 -0.14 -1.20
C GLY A 199 0.69 -0.04 0.32
N MET A 200 1.35 -1.01 0.95
CA MET A 200 1.59 -1.02 2.40
C MET A 200 2.98 -1.57 2.72
N GLU A 201 3.59 -1.03 3.77
CA GLU A 201 4.82 -1.53 4.36
C GLU A 201 4.62 -1.77 5.87
N LEU A 202 4.87 -2.99 6.30
CA LEU A 202 4.81 -3.40 7.69
C LEU A 202 6.24 -3.69 8.17
N VAL A 203 6.69 -2.97 9.20
CA VAL A 203 8.03 -3.12 9.77
C VAL A 203 7.89 -3.40 11.26
N PHE A 204 8.34 -4.56 11.72
CA PHE A 204 8.18 -5.02 13.11
C PHE A 204 6.73 -4.89 13.60
N SER A 205 5.76 -5.20 12.73
CA SER A 205 4.32 -5.00 12.96
C SER A 205 3.61 -6.34 12.86
N HIS A 206 3.37 -6.95 14.02
CA HIS A 206 2.90 -8.34 14.12
C HIS A 206 1.36 -8.45 14.10
N ASP A 207 0.86 -9.62 13.81
CA ASP A 207 -0.54 -10.05 13.97
C ASP A 207 -1.58 -9.09 13.33
N ASN A 208 -1.17 -8.35 12.30
CA ASN A 208 -2.05 -7.46 11.54
C ASN A 208 -2.90 -8.25 10.54
N GLN A 209 -4.13 -7.80 10.31
CA GLN A 209 -5.06 -8.36 9.33
C GLN A 209 -5.22 -7.41 8.15
N ILE A 210 -4.88 -7.87 6.95
CA ILE A 210 -4.97 -7.13 5.69
C ILE A 210 -5.96 -7.86 4.79
N LYS A 211 -7.24 -7.41 4.76
CA LYS A 211 -8.31 -8.15 4.11
C LYS A 211 -9.07 -7.30 3.11
N GLU A 212 -9.42 -7.92 1.98
CA GLU A 212 -10.32 -7.36 0.95
C GLU A 212 -9.88 -5.99 0.41
N ASN A 213 -8.59 -5.65 0.51
CA ASN A 213 -8.08 -4.39 -0.02
C ASN A 213 -7.83 -4.49 -1.53
N ARG A 214 -7.96 -3.35 -2.22
CA ARG A 214 -7.64 -3.16 -3.62
C ARG A 214 -6.36 -2.34 -3.76
N ILE A 215 -5.31 -2.96 -4.29
CA ILE A 215 -3.97 -2.38 -4.39
C ILE A 215 -3.57 -2.39 -5.87
N GLU A 216 -3.54 -1.23 -6.51
CA GLU A 216 -3.40 -1.14 -7.97
C GLU A 216 -2.46 -0.02 -8.42
N ASN A 217 -1.77 -0.25 -9.54
CA ASN A 217 -0.91 0.74 -10.19
C ASN A 217 0.15 1.34 -9.25
N ASN A 218 0.61 0.59 -8.27
CA ASN A 218 1.72 0.99 -7.40
C ASN A 218 3.04 0.41 -7.92
N ILE A 219 4.18 0.92 -7.47
CA ILE A 219 5.47 0.29 -7.76
C ILE A 219 5.56 -1.05 -7.04
N LYS A 220 5.18 -1.11 -5.74
CA LYS A 220 5.07 -2.35 -4.96
C LYS A 220 3.70 -2.45 -4.28
N GLY A 221 3.27 -3.68 -4.00
CA GLY A 221 2.03 -3.93 -3.26
C GLY A 221 2.24 -3.95 -1.75
N LEU A 222 2.31 -5.14 -1.16
CA LEU A 222 2.50 -5.38 0.27
C LEU A 222 3.95 -5.77 0.56
N VAL A 223 4.57 -5.16 1.55
CA VAL A 223 5.93 -5.46 1.99
C VAL A 223 5.92 -5.78 3.48
N LEU A 224 6.30 -7.00 3.84
CA LEU A 224 6.44 -7.45 5.22
C LEU A 224 7.92 -7.53 5.59
N ILE A 225 8.34 -6.80 6.61
CA ILE A 225 9.71 -6.80 7.13
C ILE A 225 9.66 -7.14 8.62
N TYR A 226 10.17 -8.31 8.99
CA TYR A 226 10.18 -8.81 10.37
C TYR A 226 8.81 -8.66 11.07
N SER A 227 7.73 -8.92 10.31
CA SER A 227 6.35 -8.81 10.77
C SER A 227 5.74 -10.21 10.78
N HIS A 228 5.51 -10.74 11.97
CA HIS A 228 5.08 -12.12 12.18
C HIS A 228 3.56 -12.23 12.32
N GLY A 229 2.97 -13.39 12.00
CA GLY A 229 1.55 -13.65 12.20
C GLY A 229 0.59 -12.83 11.34
N VAL A 230 1.08 -12.16 10.29
CA VAL A 230 0.24 -11.30 9.44
C VAL A 230 -0.70 -12.15 8.59
N GLU A 231 -1.99 -11.80 8.59
CA GLU A 231 -3.02 -12.40 7.76
C GLU A 231 -3.31 -11.52 6.53
N ILE A 232 -3.08 -12.05 5.33
CA ILE A 232 -3.34 -11.40 4.03
C ILE A 232 -4.40 -12.21 3.31
N ASN A 233 -5.66 -11.73 3.31
CA ASN A 233 -6.78 -12.52 2.83
C ASN A 233 -7.69 -11.74 1.87
N GLY A 234 -8.05 -12.35 0.75
CA GLY A 234 -9.06 -11.80 -0.18
C GLY A 234 -8.68 -10.50 -0.87
N ASN A 235 -7.41 -10.09 -0.86
CA ASN A 235 -7.00 -8.84 -1.48
C ASN A 235 -6.90 -8.98 -3.00
N HIS A 236 -7.19 -7.89 -3.70
CA HIS A 236 -6.95 -7.75 -5.14
C HIS A 236 -5.73 -6.86 -5.37
N ILE A 237 -4.65 -7.46 -5.87
CA ILE A 237 -3.39 -6.77 -6.12
C ILE A 237 -3.07 -6.87 -7.61
N SER A 238 -2.97 -5.72 -8.30
CA SER A 238 -2.82 -5.77 -9.74
C SER A 238 -2.09 -4.59 -10.36
N HIS A 239 -1.56 -4.81 -11.58
CA HIS A 239 -0.92 -3.80 -12.41
C HIS A 239 0.32 -3.13 -11.77
N LEU A 240 1.13 -3.91 -11.05
CA LEU A 240 2.41 -3.46 -10.52
C LEU A 240 3.50 -3.76 -11.56
N ARG A 241 3.66 -2.83 -12.52
CA ARG A 241 4.46 -3.03 -13.73
C ARG A 241 5.84 -2.36 -13.70
N ASP A 242 6.25 -1.80 -12.55
CA ASP A 242 7.62 -1.31 -12.39
C ASP A 242 8.62 -2.48 -12.42
N VAL A 243 9.81 -2.27 -12.98
CA VAL A 243 10.85 -3.31 -13.10
C VAL A 243 11.27 -3.91 -11.75
N THR A 244 11.09 -3.17 -10.65
CA THR A 244 11.34 -3.61 -9.28
C THR A 244 10.06 -4.03 -8.56
N GLY A 245 8.94 -4.10 -9.30
CA GLY A 245 7.59 -4.32 -8.77
C GLY A 245 7.38 -5.72 -8.25
N SER A 246 6.71 -5.82 -7.12
CA SER A 246 6.23 -7.08 -6.56
C SER A 246 4.89 -6.86 -5.86
N ALA A 247 3.98 -7.84 -6.01
CA ALA A 247 2.66 -7.72 -5.37
C ALA A 247 2.77 -7.96 -3.86
N ILE A 248 3.46 -9.02 -3.45
CA ILE A 248 3.72 -9.32 -2.04
C ILE A 248 5.22 -9.60 -1.88
N SER A 249 5.84 -8.99 -0.89
CA SER A 249 7.23 -9.26 -0.48
C SER A 249 7.28 -9.65 0.98
N VAL A 250 7.84 -10.82 1.27
CA VAL A 250 7.99 -11.35 2.64
C VAL A 250 9.48 -11.45 2.96
N LYS A 251 9.91 -10.70 3.99
CA LYS A 251 11.31 -10.68 4.43
C LYS A 251 11.42 -10.89 5.94
N GLY A 252 12.04 -11.99 6.36
CA GLY A 252 12.29 -12.30 7.77
C GLY A 252 11.02 -12.38 8.63
N SER A 253 9.87 -12.62 8.00
CA SER A 253 8.58 -12.72 8.68
C SER A 253 8.16 -14.18 8.80
N SER A 254 7.54 -14.53 9.90
CA SER A 254 7.09 -15.91 10.19
C SER A 254 5.59 -15.98 10.37
N ARG A 255 5.03 -17.17 10.17
CA ARG A 255 3.60 -17.47 10.36
C ARG A 255 2.66 -16.54 9.58
N ALA A 256 3.12 -15.96 8.48
CA ALA A 256 2.23 -15.22 7.61
C ALA A 256 1.24 -16.19 6.93
N SER A 257 -0.03 -15.81 6.88
CA SER A 257 -1.08 -16.52 6.18
C SER A 257 -1.54 -15.70 4.98
N ILE A 258 -1.31 -16.20 3.77
CA ILE A 258 -1.62 -15.51 2.52
C ILE A 258 -2.65 -16.35 1.78
N THR A 259 -3.93 -15.92 1.83
CA THR A 259 -5.03 -16.77 1.38
C THR A 259 -6.07 -16.01 0.54
N HIS A 260 -6.65 -16.71 -0.47
CA HIS A 260 -7.73 -16.18 -1.31
C HIS A 260 -7.42 -14.86 -2.04
N ASN A 261 -6.14 -14.48 -2.20
CA ASN A 261 -5.78 -13.25 -2.90
C ASN A 261 -5.76 -13.45 -4.42
N ARG A 262 -6.06 -12.36 -5.14
CA ARG A 262 -5.96 -12.29 -6.60
C ARG A 262 -4.79 -11.38 -6.96
N ILE A 263 -3.76 -11.96 -7.56
CA ILE A 263 -2.50 -11.30 -7.90
C ILE A 263 -2.34 -11.35 -9.42
N LEU A 264 -2.59 -10.22 -10.07
CA LEU A 264 -2.80 -10.16 -11.51
C LEU A 264 -1.94 -9.08 -12.18
N HIS A 265 -1.37 -9.39 -13.34
CA HIS A 265 -0.65 -8.41 -14.16
C HIS A 265 0.50 -7.69 -13.43
N CYS A 266 1.22 -8.39 -12.58
CA CYS A 266 2.38 -7.86 -11.84
C CYS A 266 3.70 -8.34 -12.48
N VAL A 267 4.80 -7.60 -12.25
CA VAL A 267 6.13 -8.08 -12.64
C VAL A 267 6.49 -9.30 -11.80
N ILE A 268 6.31 -9.23 -10.48
CA ILE A 268 6.45 -10.40 -9.60
C ILE A 268 5.23 -10.47 -8.68
N GLY A 269 4.59 -11.64 -8.63
CA GLY A 269 3.45 -11.87 -7.75
C GLY A 269 3.87 -11.98 -6.28
N LEU A 270 4.75 -12.89 -5.95
CA LEU A 270 5.29 -13.05 -4.59
C LEU A 270 6.81 -13.09 -4.62
N VAL A 271 7.45 -12.32 -3.74
CA VAL A 271 8.88 -12.43 -3.44
C VAL A 271 9.04 -12.92 -2.02
N ALA A 272 9.71 -14.04 -1.85
CA ALA A 272 10.00 -14.61 -0.54
C ALA A 272 11.49 -14.92 -0.40
N ASN A 273 12.08 -14.56 0.72
CA ASN A 273 13.42 -15.02 1.05
C ASN A 273 13.35 -16.34 1.82
N ALA A 274 14.40 -17.13 1.71
CA ALA A 274 14.53 -18.35 2.49
C ALA A 274 14.42 -18.07 3.98
N PRO A 275 13.79 -18.98 4.75
CA PRO A 275 13.69 -18.83 6.19
C PRO A 275 15.08 -18.78 6.83
N ILE A 276 15.38 -17.74 7.58
CA ILE A 276 16.61 -17.63 8.38
C ILE A 276 16.50 -18.60 9.57
N HIS A 277 15.30 -18.74 10.10
CA HIS A 277 14.96 -19.70 11.16
C HIS A 277 13.87 -20.67 10.68
N PRO A 278 13.82 -21.91 11.19
CA PRO A 278 12.81 -22.89 10.78
C PRO A 278 11.34 -22.43 10.95
N GLU A 279 11.10 -21.46 11.80
CA GLU A 279 9.77 -20.87 12.05
C GLU A 279 9.40 -19.73 11.09
N HIS A 280 10.34 -19.25 10.28
CA HIS A 280 10.08 -18.23 9.27
C HIS A 280 9.36 -18.78 8.04
N ILE A 281 8.33 -19.58 8.29
CA ILE A 281 7.51 -20.23 7.29
C ILE A 281 6.22 -19.42 7.13
N PHE A 282 5.73 -19.30 5.90
CA PHE A 282 4.39 -18.82 5.60
C PHE A 282 3.53 -19.93 4.98
N THR A 283 2.23 -19.74 5.04
CA THR A 283 1.24 -20.55 4.32
C THR A 283 0.65 -19.71 3.19
N LEU A 284 0.67 -20.26 1.99
CA LEU A 284 0.10 -19.69 0.79
C LEU A 284 -0.98 -20.63 0.26
N GLN A 285 -2.26 -20.25 0.35
CA GLN A 285 -3.35 -21.14 0.02
C GLN A 285 -4.49 -20.44 -0.73
N ASP A 286 -5.10 -21.14 -1.70
CA ASP A 286 -6.25 -20.65 -2.45
C ASP A 286 -6.03 -19.29 -3.14
N ASN A 287 -4.80 -18.93 -3.50
CA ASN A 287 -4.53 -17.70 -4.21
C ASN A 287 -4.53 -17.93 -5.73
N ARG A 288 -4.85 -16.88 -6.48
CA ARG A 288 -4.75 -16.86 -7.92
C ARG A 288 -3.61 -15.96 -8.37
N PHE A 289 -2.63 -16.53 -9.03
CA PHE A 289 -1.53 -15.84 -9.70
C PHE A 289 -1.75 -15.92 -11.20
N ALA A 290 -2.11 -14.81 -11.85
CA ALA A 290 -2.38 -14.85 -13.28
C ALA A 290 -1.82 -13.65 -14.03
N TYR A 291 -1.30 -13.92 -15.26
CA TYR A 291 -0.76 -12.90 -16.16
C TYR A 291 0.41 -12.10 -15.57
N ASN A 292 1.18 -12.70 -14.65
CA ASN A 292 2.37 -12.09 -14.10
C ASN A 292 3.60 -12.46 -14.94
N ASP A 293 4.65 -11.63 -14.90
CA ASP A 293 5.92 -12.04 -15.54
C ASP A 293 6.55 -13.19 -14.74
N VAL A 294 6.51 -13.10 -13.41
CA VAL A 294 6.90 -14.19 -12.50
C VAL A 294 5.82 -14.30 -11.43
N ALA A 295 5.21 -15.48 -11.26
CA ALA A 295 4.22 -15.66 -10.22
C ALA A 295 4.87 -15.66 -8.83
N MET A 296 5.94 -16.43 -8.65
CA MET A 296 6.66 -16.53 -7.37
C MET A 296 8.17 -16.50 -7.57
N TYR A 297 8.87 -15.74 -6.74
CA TYR A 297 10.33 -15.69 -6.73
C TYR A 297 10.87 -15.97 -5.33
N PHE A 298 11.63 -17.07 -5.21
CA PHE A 298 12.33 -17.46 -3.99
C PHE A 298 13.81 -17.12 -4.11
N TYR A 299 14.37 -16.50 -3.06
CA TYR A 299 15.81 -16.29 -2.95
C TYR A 299 16.32 -16.72 -1.58
N GLY A 300 17.51 -17.31 -1.55
CA GLY A 300 18.09 -17.95 -0.35
C GLY A 300 18.29 -19.46 -0.59
N GLU A 301 18.63 -20.21 0.46
CA GLU A 301 19.09 -21.60 0.31
C GLU A 301 18.15 -22.65 0.91
N LYS A 302 17.08 -22.25 1.60
CA LYS A 302 16.16 -23.17 2.29
C LYS A 302 14.72 -22.93 1.83
N GLY A 303 13.94 -23.99 1.89
CA GLY A 303 12.50 -23.98 1.70
C GLY A 303 11.74 -24.18 3.02
N GLY A 304 10.59 -24.81 2.96
CA GLY A 304 9.75 -25.18 4.09
C GLY A 304 8.42 -24.45 4.16
N HIS A 305 8.16 -23.54 3.21
CA HIS A 305 6.86 -22.89 3.08
C HIS A 305 5.78 -23.89 2.65
N LYS A 306 4.54 -23.61 3.03
CA LYS A 306 3.36 -24.42 2.69
C LYS A 306 2.59 -23.75 1.57
N ILE A 307 2.50 -24.40 0.42
CA ILE A 307 1.95 -23.80 -0.81
C ILE A 307 0.90 -24.73 -1.39
N TYR A 308 -0.38 -24.49 -1.03
CA TYR A 308 -1.48 -25.37 -1.28
C TYR A 308 -2.59 -24.73 -2.09
N ASP A 309 -3.24 -25.49 -2.95
CA ASP A 309 -4.50 -25.12 -3.63
C ASP A 309 -4.47 -23.80 -4.39
N ASN A 310 -3.28 -23.29 -4.77
CA ASN A 310 -3.18 -22.05 -5.54
C ASN A 310 -3.39 -22.32 -7.03
N ARG A 311 -3.78 -21.29 -7.77
CA ARG A 311 -3.91 -21.33 -9.23
C ARG A 311 -2.84 -20.49 -9.90
N PHE A 312 -2.06 -21.11 -10.77
CA PHE A 312 -1.03 -20.49 -11.61
C PHE A 312 -1.50 -20.51 -13.06
N GLU A 313 -1.84 -19.33 -13.61
CA GLU A 313 -2.48 -19.21 -14.91
C GLU A 313 -1.83 -18.14 -15.77
N ASN A 314 -1.40 -18.50 -16.96
CA ASN A 314 -0.87 -17.56 -17.97
C ASN A 314 0.28 -16.66 -17.44
N ASN A 315 1.09 -17.15 -16.51
CA ASN A 315 2.29 -16.45 -16.09
C ASN A 315 3.44 -16.75 -17.07
N LEU A 316 4.36 -15.81 -17.29
CA LEU A 316 5.52 -16.11 -18.12
C LEU A 316 6.44 -17.13 -17.44
N THR A 317 6.57 -17.04 -16.11
CA THR A 317 7.24 -18.03 -15.26
C THR A 317 6.43 -18.21 -13.99
N ASP A 318 6.11 -19.45 -13.63
CA ASP A 318 5.35 -19.70 -12.40
C ASP A 318 6.25 -19.61 -11.18
N VAL A 319 7.41 -20.26 -11.20
CA VAL A 319 8.35 -20.19 -10.08
C VAL A 319 9.76 -19.89 -10.57
N LEU A 320 10.38 -18.91 -9.96
CA LEU A 320 11.75 -18.51 -10.15
C LEU A 320 12.54 -18.69 -8.85
N VAL A 321 13.77 -19.15 -8.92
CA VAL A 321 14.67 -19.27 -7.77
C VAL A 321 15.98 -18.54 -8.05
N SER A 322 16.66 -18.05 -7.02
CA SER A 322 18.02 -17.52 -7.19
C SER A 322 19.01 -18.66 -7.44
N SER A 323 20.20 -18.36 -7.96
CA SER A 323 21.22 -19.37 -8.27
C SER A 323 21.62 -20.25 -7.09
N SER A 324 21.47 -19.73 -5.87
CA SER A 324 21.84 -20.39 -4.61
C SER A 324 20.63 -20.92 -3.82
N SER A 325 19.42 -20.84 -4.37
CA SER A 325 18.21 -21.24 -3.65
C SER A 325 17.41 -22.28 -4.39
N SER A 326 16.58 -23.01 -3.64
CA SER A 326 15.69 -24.02 -4.17
C SER A 326 14.28 -23.82 -3.62
N ALA A 327 13.26 -23.97 -4.47
CA ALA A 327 11.88 -24.06 -4.05
C ALA A 327 11.46 -25.51 -3.79
N PHE A 328 12.35 -26.48 -4.02
CA PHE A 328 12.04 -27.91 -3.89
C PHE A 328 11.67 -28.31 -2.46
N ASP A 329 12.31 -27.71 -1.46
CA ASP A 329 12.07 -28.01 -0.04
C ASP A 329 10.76 -27.37 0.50
N ASN A 330 10.00 -26.68 -0.33
CA ASN A 330 8.65 -26.25 0.04
C ASN A 330 7.65 -27.42 -0.11
N ASP A 331 6.61 -27.38 0.69
CA ASP A 331 5.51 -28.33 0.61
C ASP A 331 4.48 -27.88 -0.41
N TRP A 332 4.51 -28.46 -1.60
CA TRP A 332 3.64 -28.16 -2.72
C TRP A 332 2.57 -29.22 -2.86
N ARG A 333 1.30 -28.83 -2.79
CA ARG A 333 0.18 -29.77 -2.94
C ARG A 333 -1.08 -29.10 -3.44
N GLY A 334 -1.80 -29.73 -4.35
CA GLY A 334 -3.11 -29.29 -4.79
C GLY A 334 -3.12 -28.05 -5.65
N ASN A 335 -1.97 -27.59 -6.11
CA ASN A 335 -1.94 -26.39 -6.94
C ASN A 335 -2.38 -26.71 -8.36
N TYR A 336 -3.12 -25.81 -8.97
CA TYR A 336 -3.45 -25.83 -10.39
C TYR A 336 -2.35 -25.13 -11.18
N TRP A 337 -1.84 -25.84 -12.21
CA TRP A 337 -0.82 -25.36 -13.10
C TRP A 337 -1.34 -25.43 -14.54
N ASP A 338 -1.48 -24.33 -15.23
CA ASP A 338 -1.98 -24.29 -16.61
C ASP A 338 -1.11 -25.05 -17.62
N ARG A 339 0.14 -25.36 -17.24
CA ARG A 339 1.09 -26.15 -18.03
C ARG A 339 1.14 -27.62 -17.65
N TYR A 340 0.28 -28.06 -16.73
CA TYR A 340 0.20 -29.46 -16.36
C TYR A 340 -0.53 -30.27 -17.43
N GLU A 341 0.15 -31.25 -18.00
CA GLU A 341 -0.37 -32.11 -19.08
C GLU A 341 -0.71 -33.55 -18.59
N GLY A 342 -0.82 -33.73 -17.29
CA GLY A 342 -1.20 -35.02 -16.71
C GLY A 342 -2.69 -35.34 -16.84
N PHE A 343 -3.08 -36.50 -16.36
CA PHE A 343 -4.46 -36.99 -16.42
C PHE A 343 -4.91 -37.43 -15.00
N ASP A 344 -6.20 -37.50 -14.81
CA ASP A 344 -6.88 -37.96 -13.61
C ASP A 344 -7.65 -39.21 -13.97
N GLN A 345 -7.11 -40.37 -13.67
CA GLN A 345 -7.65 -41.70 -14.03
C GLN A 345 -8.72 -42.14 -13.07
N ASP A 346 -8.59 -41.79 -11.78
CA ASP A 346 -9.50 -42.19 -10.72
C ASP A 346 -10.60 -41.17 -10.44
N SER A 347 -10.57 -40.01 -11.15
CA SER A 347 -11.57 -38.95 -11.07
C SER A 347 -11.67 -38.31 -9.67
N ASP A 348 -10.55 -38.21 -8.95
CA ASP A 348 -10.48 -37.54 -7.64
C ASP A 348 -10.26 -36.01 -7.75
N GLY A 349 -10.08 -35.47 -8.97
CA GLY A 349 -9.86 -34.06 -9.25
C GLY A 349 -8.38 -33.67 -9.22
N TYR A 350 -7.48 -34.61 -9.06
CA TYR A 350 -6.04 -34.41 -9.05
C TYR A 350 -5.35 -35.28 -10.12
N GLY A 351 -4.22 -34.84 -10.58
CA GLY A 351 -3.44 -35.62 -11.53
C GLY A 351 -2.71 -36.78 -10.87
N ASP A 352 -2.75 -37.95 -11.52
CA ASP A 352 -2.08 -39.18 -11.06
C ASP A 352 -0.55 -39.09 -11.08
N LEU A 353 0.02 -38.14 -11.81
CA LEU A 353 1.45 -37.90 -11.89
C LEU A 353 1.79 -36.55 -11.26
N PRO A 354 2.91 -36.43 -10.54
CA PRO A 354 3.32 -35.17 -9.96
C PRO A 354 3.67 -34.15 -11.06
N TYR A 355 3.36 -32.88 -10.83
CA TYR A 355 3.87 -31.79 -11.65
C TYR A 355 5.30 -31.46 -11.22
N ASN A 356 6.23 -31.70 -12.10
CA ASN A 356 7.66 -31.43 -11.89
C ASN A 356 8.10 -30.27 -12.76
N MET A 357 8.64 -29.23 -12.14
CA MET A 357 9.21 -28.08 -12.84
C MET A 357 10.72 -28.12 -12.80
N TYR A 358 11.32 -28.08 -13.97
CA TYR A 358 12.77 -28.10 -14.16
C TYR A 358 13.26 -26.76 -14.68
N ILE A 359 14.47 -26.39 -14.27
CA ILE A 359 15.18 -25.27 -14.88
C ILE A 359 16.02 -25.81 -16.05
N PHE A 360 15.74 -25.25 -17.21
CA PHE A 360 16.58 -25.43 -18.42
C PHE A 360 17.39 -24.14 -18.71
N ALA A 361 17.04 -23.42 -19.75
CA ALA A 361 17.68 -22.13 -20.11
C ALA A 361 17.40 -20.98 -19.13
N ASP A 362 16.40 -21.10 -18.27
CA ASP A 362 16.04 -20.09 -17.27
C ASP A 362 17.19 -19.75 -16.29
N ARG A 363 18.16 -20.65 -16.14
CA ARG A 363 19.38 -20.40 -15.36
C ARG A 363 20.15 -19.17 -15.86
N LEU A 364 20.12 -18.92 -17.16
CA LEU A 364 20.78 -17.75 -17.77
C LEU A 364 20.15 -16.42 -17.26
N TRP A 365 18.83 -16.43 -17.07
CA TRP A 365 18.08 -15.26 -16.59
C TRP A 365 18.25 -15.02 -15.08
N MET A 366 18.42 -16.09 -14.33
CA MET A 366 18.67 -16.05 -12.90
C MET A 366 20.02 -15.44 -12.59
N ASP A 367 21.06 -15.90 -13.32
CA ASP A 367 22.42 -15.45 -13.10
C ASP A 367 22.69 -14.05 -13.68
N ARG A 368 21.90 -13.60 -14.66
CA ARG A 368 22.07 -12.32 -15.34
C ARG A 368 20.73 -11.61 -15.60
N PRO A 369 20.18 -10.88 -14.62
CA PRO A 369 18.88 -10.23 -14.73
C PRO A 369 18.70 -9.32 -15.95
N MET A 370 19.78 -8.69 -16.43
CA MET A 370 19.74 -7.83 -17.62
C MET A 370 19.42 -8.60 -18.92
N THR A 371 19.60 -9.90 -18.94
CA THR A 371 19.27 -10.72 -20.11
C THR A 371 17.77 -10.98 -20.23
N ARG A 372 16.97 -10.67 -19.21
CA ARG A 372 15.49 -10.74 -19.25
C ARG A 372 14.88 -9.93 -20.39
N PHE A 373 15.57 -8.87 -20.84
CA PHE A 373 15.14 -8.09 -22.01
C PHE A 373 14.97 -8.92 -23.28
N PHE A 374 15.74 -10.01 -23.42
CA PHE A 374 15.69 -10.90 -24.58
C PHE A 374 14.69 -12.05 -24.44
N ARG A 375 14.00 -12.15 -23.32
CA ARG A 375 12.99 -13.19 -23.08
C ARG A 375 11.83 -13.01 -24.06
N GLY A 376 11.33 -14.12 -24.61
CA GLY A 376 10.35 -14.09 -25.69
C GLY A 376 10.95 -13.74 -27.06
N SER A 377 12.28 -13.61 -27.19
CA SER A 377 12.90 -13.53 -28.51
C SER A 377 12.87 -14.90 -29.21
N PRO A 378 12.57 -14.96 -30.51
CA PRO A 378 12.49 -16.24 -31.24
C PRO A 378 13.75 -17.11 -31.13
N SER A 379 14.93 -16.50 -31.01
CA SER A 379 16.19 -17.23 -30.84
C SER A 379 16.31 -17.94 -29.50
N LEU A 380 15.73 -17.39 -28.45
CA LEU A 380 15.78 -18.00 -27.13
C LEU A 380 14.66 -19.02 -26.92
N GLU A 381 13.50 -18.81 -27.51
CA GLU A 381 12.46 -19.83 -27.59
C GLU A 381 12.97 -21.09 -28.34
N VAL A 382 13.69 -20.90 -29.43
CA VAL A 382 14.34 -22.02 -30.15
C VAL A 382 15.40 -22.69 -29.27
N LEU A 383 16.19 -21.93 -28.54
CA LEU A 383 17.21 -22.48 -27.63
C LEU A 383 16.54 -23.31 -26.51
N ASP A 384 15.46 -22.82 -25.93
CA ASP A 384 14.68 -23.53 -24.88
C ASP A 384 14.12 -24.86 -25.44
N VAL A 385 13.57 -24.83 -26.65
CA VAL A 385 13.09 -26.07 -27.31
C VAL A 385 14.24 -27.04 -27.59
N ILE A 386 15.39 -26.57 -28.05
CA ILE A 386 16.54 -27.42 -28.29
C ILE A 386 17.06 -28.02 -27.00
N GLU A 387 17.13 -27.24 -25.93
CA GLU A 387 17.59 -27.70 -24.62
C GLU A 387 16.65 -28.73 -23.99
N ARG A 388 15.34 -28.59 -24.22
CA ARG A 388 14.33 -29.61 -23.80
C ARG A 388 14.48 -30.91 -24.58
N LEU A 389 14.83 -30.83 -25.87
CA LEU A 389 15.01 -32.01 -26.74
C LEU A 389 16.35 -32.70 -26.54
N ALA A 390 17.40 -31.94 -26.26
CA ALA A 390 18.76 -32.43 -26.09
C ALA A 390 19.48 -31.57 -25.04
N PRO A 391 19.23 -31.79 -23.73
CA PRO A 391 19.79 -30.98 -22.69
C PRO A 391 21.31 -31.01 -22.67
N PHE A 392 21.93 -29.82 -22.73
CA PHE A 392 23.38 -29.64 -22.63
C PHE A 392 23.90 -29.83 -21.20
N SER A 393 22.98 -29.80 -20.20
CA SER A 393 23.25 -30.07 -18.80
C SER A 393 22.07 -30.84 -18.18
N GLU A 394 22.29 -31.56 -17.09
CA GLU A 394 21.18 -32.15 -16.34
C GLU A 394 20.27 -31.02 -15.81
N PRO A 395 18.98 -31.00 -16.18
CA PRO A 395 18.06 -29.97 -15.69
C PRO A 395 17.87 -30.12 -14.21
N ALA A 396 17.95 -29.00 -13.46
CA ALA A 396 17.72 -29.01 -12.03
C ALA A 396 16.22 -28.98 -11.74
N LEU A 397 15.72 -29.96 -10.97
CA LEU A 397 14.37 -29.93 -10.46
C LEU A 397 14.23 -28.84 -9.40
N ILE A 398 13.28 -27.89 -9.58
CA ILE A 398 13.05 -26.78 -8.66
C ILE A 398 11.85 -26.98 -7.75
N LEU A 399 10.82 -27.68 -8.21
CA LEU A 399 9.66 -28.05 -7.41
C LEU A 399 9.02 -29.34 -7.91
N SER A 400 8.32 -30.00 -7.02
CA SER A 400 7.44 -31.12 -7.32
C SER A 400 6.14 -30.95 -6.55
N ASP A 401 5.02 -30.78 -7.25
CA ASP A 401 3.67 -30.83 -6.68
C ASP A 401 3.17 -32.27 -6.81
N SER A 402 3.01 -32.93 -5.68
CA SER A 402 2.67 -34.36 -5.66
C SER A 402 1.20 -34.67 -6.00
N LYS A 403 0.32 -33.64 -5.96
CA LYS A 403 -1.10 -33.73 -6.28
C LYS A 403 -1.56 -32.50 -7.04
N PRO A 404 -1.09 -32.30 -8.29
CA PRO A 404 -1.51 -31.15 -9.09
C PRO A 404 -3.01 -31.25 -9.37
N LYS A 405 -3.72 -30.13 -9.24
CA LYS A 405 -5.17 -30.06 -9.46
C LYS A 405 -5.46 -30.04 -10.96
N ILE A 406 -6.50 -30.76 -11.36
CA ILE A 406 -7.07 -30.72 -12.71
C ILE A 406 -8.37 -29.91 -12.67
N ASP A 407 -8.67 -29.16 -13.78
CA ASP A 407 -9.93 -28.40 -13.91
C ASP A 407 -11.12 -29.32 -14.19
#